data_a52cdc8a8c0b14529e351d9323b8cc40
#
_entry.id   a52cdc8a8c0b14529e351d9323b8cc40
#
_cell.length_a   1.000
_cell.length_b   1.000
_cell.length_c   1.000
_cell.angle_alpha   90.00
_cell.angle_beta   90.00
_cell.angle_gamma   90.00
#
_symmetry.space_group_name_H-M   'P 1'
#
loop_
_entity.id
_entity.type
_entity.pdbx_description
1 polymer ?
#
loop_
_entity_poly.entity_id
_entity_poly.type
_entity_poly.pdbx_seq_one_letter_code
_entity_poly.pdbx_strand_id
1 'polypeptide(L)'
;MSLPPLAPEAISIGIKVDDWRGAVLAAGSALAAAGIAHAGYGSEMVRMIEEHGPYVVIAPGLALAHARPGPEVIEDGLAVVTLATPVNFGHPYNDPVSVVLGLAVASGDAHIALVAELANVFNDSSAVEELAAATSVEQVQAILGREE
;
A
#
# COMPACT_ATOMS: atom_id res chain seq x y z
N MET A 1 -17.21 4.87 -8.20
CA MET A 1 -15.96 4.27 -8.72
C MET A 1 -15.47 3.22 -7.76
N SER A 2 -15.04 2.10 -8.24
CA SER A 2 -14.50 1.04 -7.41
C SER A 2 -12.97 1.00 -7.47
N LEU A 3 -12.35 0.39 -6.47
CA LEU A 3 -10.92 0.16 -6.48
C LEU A 3 -10.55 -0.82 -7.60
N PRO A 4 -9.31 -0.77 -8.10
CA PRO A 4 -8.86 -1.77 -9.07
C PRO A 4 -8.94 -3.16 -8.46
N PRO A 5 -9.10 -4.20 -9.28
CA PRO A 5 -9.11 -5.57 -8.76
C PRO A 5 -7.84 -5.85 -7.96
N LEU A 6 -8.00 -6.52 -6.83
CA LEU A 6 -6.89 -6.88 -5.96
C LEU A 6 -6.56 -8.36 -6.19
N ALA A 7 -5.54 -8.59 -7.01
CA ALA A 7 -5.12 -9.94 -7.34
C ALA A 7 -4.47 -10.63 -6.11
N PRO A 8 -4.64 -11.94 -5.96
CA PRO A 8 -3.99 -12.66 -4.86
C PRO A 8 -2.46 -12.45 -4.83
N GLU A 9 -1.82 -12.35 -5.99
CA GLU A 9 -0.38 -12.11 -6.09
C GLU A 9 0.05 -10.76 -5.51
N ALA A 10 -0.87 -9.81 -5.42
CA ALA A 10 -0.60 -8.48 -4.87
C ALA A 10 -0.83 -8.41 -3.36
N ILE A 11 -1.15 -9.52 -2.71
CA ILE A 11 -1.43 -9.56 -1.28
C ILE A 11 -0.37 -10.40 -0.59
N SER A 12 0.33 -9.80 0.39
CA SER A 12 1.34 -10.46 1.21
C SER A 12 0.99 -10.27 2.68
N ILE A 13 0.85 -11.35 3.42
CA ILE A 13 0.36 -11.33 4.80
C ILE A 13 1.45 -11.76 5.76
N GLY A 14 1.61 -11.01 6.86
CA GLY A 14 2.54 -11.37 7.93
C GLY A 14 4.00 -11.32 7.52
N ILE A 15 4.38 -10.34 6.72
CA ILE A 15 5.73 -10.23 6.19
C ILE A 15 6.66 -9.65 7.27
N LYS A 16 7.83 -10.24 7.40
CA LYS A 16 8.87 -9.75 8.31
C LYS A 16 9.78 -8.80 7.56
N VAL A 17 9.95 -7.60 8.11
CA VAL A 17 10.85 -6.59 7.56
C VAL A 17 11.61 -5.94 8.69
N ASP A 18 12.80 -5.39 8.40
CA ASP A 18 13.66 -4.78 9.42
C ASP A 18 13.29 -3.32 9.67
N ASP A 19 12.78 -2.64 8.65
CA ASP A 19 12.49 -1.21 8.73
C ASP A 19 11.47 -0.83 7.66
N TRP A 20 11.15 0.48 7.58
CA TRP A 20 10.17 0.98 6.63
C TRP A 20 10.59 0.76 5.17
N ARG A 21 11.88 0.77 4.88
CA ARG A 21 12.37 0.54 3.52
C ARG A 21 12.02 -0.87 3.06
N GLY A 22 12.23 -1.84 3.94
CA GLY A 22 11.84 -3.22 3.66
C GLY A 22 10.35 -3.37 3.44
N ALA A 23 9.54 -2.66 4.22
CA ALA A 23 8.08 -2.68 4.07
C ALA A 23 7.65 -2.13 2.71
N VAL A 24 8.22 -1.01 2.29
CA VAL A 24 7.92 -0.38 1.00
C VAL A 24 8.38 -1.27 -0.16
N LEU A 25 9.56 -1.86 -0.04
CA LEU A 25 10.06 -2.78 -1.06
C LEU A 25 9.17 -4.03 -1.18
N ALA A 26 8.62 -4.50 -0.07
CA ALA A 26 7.68 -5.63 -0.09
C ALA A 26 6.42 -5.25 -0.89
N ALA A 27 5.92 -4.02 -0.72
CA ALA A 27 4.77 -3.55 -1.51
C ALA A 27 5.12 -3.47 -2.99
N GLY A 28 6.32 -2.99 -3.32
CA GLY A 28 6.80 -2.96 -4.70
C GLY A 28 6.91 -4.36 -5.30
N SER A 29 7.40 -5.33 -4.53
CA SER A 29 7.50 -6.72 -4.96
C SER A 29 6.13 -7.33 -5.23
N ALA A 30 5.14 -7.01 -4.40
CA ALA A 30 3.77 -7.48 -4.59
C ALA A 30 3.16 -6.91 -5.87
N LEU A 31 3.40 -5.62 -6.14
CA LEU A 31 2.96 -5.01 -7.40
C LEU A 31 3.61 -5.67 -8.61
N ALA A 32 4.91 -5.97 -8.51
CA ALA A 32 5.62 -6.64 -9.60
C ALA A 32 5.12 -8.07 -9.80
N ALA A 33 4.86 -8.79 -8.73
CA ALA A 33 4.34 -10.16 -8.81
C ALA A 33 2.97 -10.21 -9.50
N ALA A 34 2.16 -9.16 -9.33
CA ALA A 34 0.84 -9.07 -9.96
C ALA A 34 0.89 -8.48 -11.37
N GLY A 35 2.07 -8.15 -11.88
CA GLY A 35 2.21 -7.57 -13.22
C GLY A 35 1.79 -6.12 -13.34
N ILE A 36 1.66 -5.42 -12.22
CA ILE A 36 1.17 -4.03 -12.17
C ILE A 36 2.32 -3.05 -12.38
N ALA A 37 3.52 -3.39 -11.90
CA ALA A 37 4.69 -2.54 -12.01
C ALA A 37 5.92 -3.38 -12.27
N HIS A 38 6.97 -2.73 -12.76
CA HIS A 38 8.28 -3.37 -12.89
C HIS A 38 9.00 -3.42 -11.54
N ALA A 39 10.04 -4.23 -11.46
CA ALA A 39 10.77 -4.46 -10.21
C ALA A 39 11.37 -3.17 -9.63
N GLY A 40 11.72 -2.19 -10.45
CA GLY A 40 12.30 -0.93 -10.00
C GLY A 40 11.35 0.02 -9.28
N TYR A 41 10.05 -0.25 -9.33
CA TYR A 41 9.06 0.65 -8.75
C TYR A 41 9.21 0.75 -7.23
N GLY A 42 9.54 -0.35 -6.55
CA GLY A 42 9.76 -0.34 -5.11
C GLY A 42 10.88 0.62 -4.72
N SER A 43 11.99 0.60 -5.46
CA SER A 43 13.10 1.52 -5.21
C SER A 43 12.71 2.98 -5.44
N GLU A 44 11.84 3.25 -6.45
CA GLU A 44 11.32 4.59 -6.68
C GLU A 44 10.48 5.08 -5.52
N MET A 45 9.63 4.21 -4.97
CA MET A 45 8.82 4.57 -3.80
C MET A 45 9.70 4.88 -2.59
N VAL A 46 10.74 4.09 -2.35
CA VAL A 46 11.69 4.33 -1.26
C VAL A 46 12.38 5.68 -1.44
N ARG A 47 12.85 5.97 -2.66
CA ARG A 47 13.52 7.22 -2.96
C ARG A 47 12.61 8.43 -2.70
N MET A 48 11.34 8.34 -3.08
CA MET A 48 10.38 9.41 -2.85
C MET A 48 10.21 9.70 -1.36
N ILE A 49 10.13 8.66 -0.55
CA ILE A 49 10.00 8.82 0.90
C ILE A 49 11.28 9.41 1.51
N GLU A 50 12.45 8.98 1.03
CA GLU A 50 13.72 9.54 1.50
C GLU A 50 13.84 11.03 1.19
N GLU A 51 13.34 11.45 0.03
CA GLU A 51 13.40 12.86 -0.39
C GLU A 51 12.37 13.75 0.31
N HIS A 52 11.18 13.23 0.57
CA HIS A 52 10.04 14.05 1.01
C HIS A 52 9.54 13.73 2.42
N GLY A 53 10.09 12.71 3.07
CA GLY A 53 9.67 12.31 4.40
C GLY A 53 8.48 11.34 4.37
N PRO A 54 7.93 10.99 5.55
CA PRO A 54 6.93 9.91 5.65
C PRO A 54 5.51 10.37 5.29
N TYR A 55 5.35 11.14 4.22
CA TYR A 55 4.05 11.64 3.75
C TYR A 55 3.07 10.52 3.39
N VAL A 56 3.61 9.30 3.17
CA VAL A 56 2.78 8.16 2.78
C VAL A 56 2.00 7.55 3.94
N VAL A 57 2.34 7.91 5.19
CA VAL A 57 1.60 7.41 6.36
C VAL A 57 0.35 8.26 6.54
N ILE A 58 -0.79 7.74 6.10
CA ILE A 58 -2.02 8.51 5.92
C ILE A 58 -3.04 8.33 7.06
N ALA A 59 -2.84 7.33 7.91
CA ALA A 59 -3.72 7.05 9.04
C ALA A 59 -2.94 6.24 10.07
N PRO A 60 -3.42 6.15 11.32
CA PRO A 60 -2.72 5.34 12.34
C PRO A 60 -2.51 3.91 11.85
N GLY A 61 -1.25 3.49 11.79
CA GLY A 61 -0.87 2.15 11.39
C GLY A 61 -0.89 1.86 9.89
N LEU A 62 -1.21 2.85 9.04
CA LEU A 62 -1.41 2.64 7.61
C LEU A 62 -0.51 3.54 6.77
N ALA A 63 0.25 2.93 5.86
CA ALA A 63 1.00 3.66 4.83
C ALA A 63 0.45 3.35 3.45
N LEU A 64 0.35 4.36 2.60
CA LEU A 64 0.01 4.22 1.18
C LEU A 64 1.26 4.55 0.38
N ALA A 65 2.06 3.53 0.10
CA ALA A 65 3.29 3.70 -0.65
C ALA A 65 2.98 3.91 -2.13
N HIS A 66 3.54 4.96 -2.71
CA HIS A 66 3.34 5.27 -4.12
C HIS A 66 4.47 6.15 -4.62
N ALA A 67 4.61 6.21 -5.94
CA ALA A 67 5.53 7.12 -6.60
C ALA A 67 4.78 7.75 -7.77
N ARG A 68 5.42 8.66 -8.47
CA ARG A 68 4.80 9.33 -9.62
C ARG A 68 4.59 8.34 -10.76
N PRO A 69 3.55 8.55 -11.60
CA PRO A 69 3.42 7.77 -12.83
C PRO A 69 4.70 7.89 -13.66
N GLY A 70 5.14 6.76 -14.20
CA GLY A 70 6.38 6.73 -14.97
C GLY A 70 6.62 5.36 -15.59
N PRO A 71 7.80 5.15 -16.17
CA PRO A 71 8.08 3.92 -16.95
C PRO A 71 8.06 2.64 -16.12
N GLU A 72 8.15 2.73 -14.79
CA GLU A 72 8.07 1.53 -13.94
C GLU A 72 6.64 1.04 -13.75
N VAL A 73 5.63 1.83 -14.09
CA VAL A 73 4.22 1.45 -13.96
C VAL A 73 3.75 0.78 -15.24
N ILE A 74 3.17 -0.41 -15.12
CA ILE A 74 2.60 -1.15 -16.26
C ILE A 74 1.12 -0.81 -16.41
N GLU A 75 0.37 -0.86 -15.30
CA GLU A 75 -1.05 -0.53 -15.29
C GLU A 75 -1.45 -0.04 -13.90
N ASP A 76 -2.65 0.52 -13.78
CA ASP A 76 -3.19 0.92 -12.48
C ASP A 76 -3.41 -0.32 -11.61
N GLY A 77 -3.03 -0.22 -10.35
CA GLY A 77 -3.23 -1.36 -9.45
C GLY A 77 -2.87 -1.07 -8.02
N LEU A 78 -3.20 -2.03 -7.18
CA LEU A 78 -3.06 -1.93 -5.74
C LEU A 78 -2.45 -3.22 -5.20
N ALA A 79 -1.57 -3.07 -4.20
CA ALA A 79 -1.04 -4.19 -3.44
C ALA A 79 -1.30 -3.95 -1.96
N VAL A 80 -1.36 -5.03 -1.19
CA VAL A 80 -1.55 -4.98 0.27
C VAL A 80 -0.48 -5.84 0.92
N VAL A 81 0.25 -5.24 1.86
CA VAL A 81 1.24 -5.95 2.66
C VAL A 81 0.89 -5.75 4.13
N THR A 82 0.70 -6.83 4.87
CA THR A 82 0.57 -6.75 6.32
C THR A 82 1.90 -7.19 6.94
N LEU A 83 2.30 -6.51 8.01
CA LEU A 83 3.61 -6.75 8.62
C LEU A 83 3.46 -7.62 9.87
N ALA A 84 4.39 -8.58 10.03
CA ALA A 84 4.42 -9.44 11.22
C ALA A 84 4.66 -8.62 12.48
N THR A 85 5.49 -7.57 12.37
CA THR A 85 5.76 -6.63 13.45
C THR A 85 5.67 -5.22 12.86
N PRO A 86 4.95 -4.29 13.50
CA PRO A 86 4.87 -2.92 12.99
C PRO A 86 6.23 -2.25 12.96
N VAL A 87 6.41 -1.33 12.01
CA VAL A 87 7.65 -0.57 11.85
C VAL A 87 7.38 0.93 11.85
N ASN A 88 8.36 1.70 12.27
CA ASN A 88 8.26 3.15 12.28
C ASN A 88 8.72 3.71 10.94
N PHE A 89 7.92 4.63 10.41
CA PHE A 89 8.26 5.39 9.20
C PHE A 89 8.83 6.77 9.54
N GLY A 90 8.75 7.17 10.81
CA GLY A 90 9.14 8.49 11.25
C GLY A 90 7.99 9.49 11.28
N HIS A 91 6.76 9.02 11.18
CA HIS A 91 5.60 9.90 11.24
C HIS A 91 5.30 10.30 12.70
N PRO A 92 5.06 11.59 12.98
CA PRO A 92 4.92 12.05 14.38
C PRO A 92 3.69 11.50 15.11
N TYR A 93 2.65 11.09 14.41
CA TYR A 93 1.38 10.72 15.06
C TYR A 93 0.88 9.33 14.70
N ASN A 94 1.23 8.81 13.54
CA ASN A 94 0.59 7.61 13.01
C ASN A 94 1.45 6.34 13.07
N ASP A 95 2.69 6.45 13.50
CA ASP A 95 3.55 5.29 13.72
C ASP A 95 3.12 4.50 14.96
N PRO A 96 3.42 3.21 15.04
CA PRO A 96 4.05 2.39 14.00
C PRO A 96 3.05 1.92 12.95
N VAL A 97 3.58 1.50 11.79
CA VAL A 97 2.78 1.07 10.65
C VAL A 97 2.71 -0.45 10.62
N SER A 98 1.49 -0.99 10.50
CA SER A 98 1.22 -2.42 10.43
C SER A 98 0.80 -2.87 9.05
N VAL A 99 0.24 -1.96 8.23
CA VAL A 99 -0.28 -2.26 6.90
C VAL A 99 0.30 -1.27 5.91
N VAL A 100 0.87 -1.79 4.82
CA VAL A 100 1.37 -0.97 3.73
C VAL A 100 0.58 -1.31 2.47
N LEU A 101 -0.10 -0.32 1.92
CA LEU A 101 -0.71 -0.43 0.61
C LEU A 101 0.29 0.08 -0.42
N GLY A 102 0.41 -0.64 -1.54
CA GLY A 102 1.21 -0.18 -2.67
C GLY A 102 0.26 0.29 -3.77
N LEU A 103 0.46 1.49 -4.29
CA LEU A 103 -0.38 2.03 -5.34
C LEU A 103 0.46 2.38 -6.55
N ALA A 104 0.08 1.85 -7.71
CA ALA A 104 0.69 2.21 -8.99
C ALA A 104 -0.41 2.75 -9.89
N VAL A 105 -0.15 3.88 -10.53
CA VAL A 105 -1.11 4.50 -11.45
C VAL A 105 -0.37 5.03 -12.67
N ALA A 106 -1.01 4.93 -13.82
CA ALA A 106 -0.42 5.34 -15.10
C ALA A 106 -0.64 6.81 -15.40
N SER A 107 -1.55 7.49 -14.69
CA SER A 107 -1.83 8.90 -14.92
C SER A 107 -2.10 9.64 -13.61
N GLY A 108 -1.90 10.95 -13.61
CA GLY A 108 -2.21 11.78 -12.44
C GLY A 108 -3.68 11.78 -12.07
N ASP A 109 -4.57 11.75 -13.07
CA ASP A 109 -6.02 11.72 -12.81
C ASP A 109 -6.44 10.44 -12.11
N ALA A 110 -5.90 9.30 -12.55
CA ALA A 110 -6.16 8.01 -11.89
C ALA A 110 -5.61 8.00 -10.47
N HIS A 111 -4.45 8.61 -10.25
CA HIS A 111 -3.85 8.71 -8.91
C HIS A 111 -4.80 9.41 -7.93
N ILE A 112 -5.34 10.56 -8.32
CA ILE A 112 -6.25 11.34 -7.47
C ILE A 112 -7.51 10.53 -7.16
N ALA A 113 -8.10 9.88 -8.17
CA ALA A 113 -9.31 9.10 -8.01
C ALA A 113 -9.10 7.91 -7.06
N LEU A 114 -8.00 7.20 -7.22
CA LEU A 114 -7.72 6.03 -6.39
C LEU A 114 -7.41 6.41 -4.95
N VAL A 115 -6.69 7.50 -4.72
CA VAL A 115 -6.43 8.00 -3.36
C VAL A 115 -7.75 8.35 -2.68
N ALA A 116 -8.68 9.00 -3.39
CA ALA A 116 -9.99 9.34 -2.84
C ALA A 116 -10.80 8.10 -2.47
N GLU A 117 -10.79 7.06 -3.31
CA GLU A 117 -11.48 5.80 -3.01
C GLU A 117 -10.89 5.11 -1.77
N LEU A 118 -9.57 5.08 -1.66
CA LEU A 118 -8.90 4.51 -0.51
C LEU A 118 -9.23 5.30 0.76
N ALA A 119 -9.30 6.63 0.67
CA ALA A 119 -9.70 7.45 1.81
C ALA A 119 -11.09 7.09 2.31
N ASN A 120 -12.03 6.76 1.41
CA ASN A 120 -13.36 6.31 1.80
C ASN A 120 -13.31 4.99 2.57
N VAL A 121 -12.52 4.01 2.11
CA VAL A 121 -12.38 2.74 2.81
C VAL A 121 -11.84 2.95 4.22
N PHE A 122 -10.82 3.78 4.35
CA PHE A 122 -10.12 3.98 5.62
C PHE A 122 -10.65 5.13 6.45
N ASN A 123 -11.77 5.71 6.05
CA ASN A 123 -12.52 6.62 6.89
C ASN A 123 -12.99 5.91 8.18
N ASP A 124 -13.21 4.61 8.11
CA ASP A 124 -13.44 3.77 9.27
C ASP A 124 -12.11 3.23 9.76
N SER A 125 -11.66 3.69 10.94
CA SER A 125 -10.36 3.30 11.49
C SER A 125 -10.23 1.82 11.78
N SER A 126 -11.35 1.11 11.95
CA SER A 126 -11.33 -0.33 12.20
C SER A 126 -10.81 -1.14 11.00
N ALA A 127 -10.89 -0.57 9.78
CA ALA A 127 -10.41 -1.26 8.59
C ALA A 127 -8.90 -1.56 8.66
N VAL A 128 -8.10 -0.65 9.21
CA VAL A 128 -6.66 -0.87 9.37
C VAL A 128 -6.41 -2.02 10.34
N GLU A 129 -7.11 -2.03 11.47
CA GLU A 129 -6.97 -3.09 12.48
C GLU A 129 -7.37 -4.45 11.91
N GLU A 130 -8.45 -4.48 11.14
CA GLU A 130 -8.92 -5.72 10.52
C GLU A 130 -7.92 -6.24 9.48
N LEU A 131 -7.34 -5.35 8.66
CA LEU A 131 -6.30 -5.74 7.72
C LEU A 131 -5.07 -6.29 8.43
N ALA A 132 -4.64 -5.63 9.50
CA ALA A 132 -3.48 -6.08 10.26
C ALA A 132 -3.71 -7.46 10.88
N ALA A 133 -4.95 -7.78 11.22
CA ALA A 133 -5.33 -9.07 11.81
C ALA A 133 -5.70 -10.13 10.78
N ALA A 134 -5.77 -9.79 9.50
CA ALA A 134 -6.19 -10.72 8.46
C ALA A 134 -5.19 -11.87 8.31
N THR A 135 -5.71 -13.08 8.13
CA THR A 135 -4.92 -14.29 7.99
C THR A 135 -5.08 -14.96 6.63
N SER A 136 -5.91 -14.39 5.75
CA SER A 136 -6.13 -14.95 4.42
C SER A 136 -6.31 -13.85 3.39
N VAL A 137 -6.03 -14.19 2.14
CA VAL A 137 -6.21 -13.30 1.00
C VAL A 137 -7.69 -12.89 0.89
N GLU A 138 -8.60 -13.82 1.09
CA GLU A 138 -10.03 -13.56 1.01
C GLU A 138 -10.49 -12.51 2.02
N GLN A 139 -9.93 -12.55 3.23
CA GLN A 139 -10.24 -11.54 4.25
C GLN A 139 -9.80 -10.15 3.81
N VAL A 140 -8.61 -10.04 3.25
CA VAL A 140 -8.09 -8.77 2.75
C VAL A 140 -8.97 -8.22 1.63
N GLN A 141 -9.33 -9.08 0.67
CA GLN A 141 -10.19 -8.68 -0.45
C GLN A 141 -11.57 -8.22 0.03
N ALA A 142 -12.13 -8.91 1.02
CA ALA A 142 -13.43 -8.55 1.57
C ALA A 142 -13.40 -7.19 2.28
N ILE A 143 -12.33 -6.90 3.02
CA ILE A 143 -12.20 -5.62 3.73
C ILE A 143 -12.12 -4.46 2.73
N LEU A 144 -11.32 -4.59 1.68
CA LEU A 144 -11.16 -3.53 0.70
C LEU A 144 -12.36 -3.39 -0.24
N GLY A 145 -13.21 -4.41 -0.33
CA GLY A 145 -14.41 -4.34 -1.14
C GLY A 145 -15.61 -3.71 -0.44
N ARG A 146 -15.47 -3.29 0.82
CA ARG A 146 -16.60 -2.80 1.63
C ARG A 146 -16.93 -1.33 1.46
N GLU A 147 -16.14 -0.58 0.71
CA GLU A 147 -16.31 0.88 0.66
C GLU A 147 -17.63 1.31 0.03
N GLU A 148 -18.35 0.42 -0.59
CA GLU A 148 -19.62 0.72 -1.26
C GLU A 148 -20.82 0.65 -0.35
#